data_4c6644518d091ddf71c338b32ee1a938
#
_entry.id   4c6644518d091ddf71c338b32ee1a938
#
_cell.length_a   1.000
_cell.length_b   1.000
_cell.length_c   1.000
_cell.angle_alpha   90.00
_cell.angle_beta   90.00
_cell.angle_gamma   90.00
#
_symmetry.space_group_name_H-M   'P 1'
#
loop_
_entity.id
_entity.type
_entity.pdbx_description
1 polymer ?
#
loop_
_entity_poly.entity_id
_entity_poly.type
_entity_poly.pdbx_seq_one_letter_code
_entity_poly.pdbx_strand_id
1 'polypeptide(L)'
;MRRTLIGLALVAGLVAACGGSAATGAPQAGGSPAGVPTQAATTQAPAGANPTGAAPGALDACSLITADEVAAVLGEPVAAGVVPEPGTTSCIFVDSAKATNSVEISITSGVDFNPNKKSIPGLTITPVSGVGDAAYYVSLGAGYMTLNVRKGQTTFTVSVLLKGASDDQLQAGEKTLAVAAAGRI
;
A
#
# COMPACT_ATOMS: atom_id res chain seq x y z
N MET A 1 -1.38 -23.98 39.98
CA MET A 1 -2.69 -24.63 39.93
C MET A 1 -3.77 -23.59 40.17
N ARG A 2 -4.49 -23.17 39.12
CA ARG A 2 -5.85 -22.61 39.12
C ARG A 2 -6.25 -22.40 37.67
N ARG A 3 -7.04 -23.35 37.17
CA ARG A 3 -7.75 -23.27 35.89
C ARG A 3 -8.98 -22.41 36.11
N THR A 4 -9.17 -21.38 35.26
CA THR A 4 -10.46 -20.70 35.15
C THR A 4 -10.95 -20.82 33.73
N LEU A 5 -11.92 -21.67 33.51
CA LEU A 5 -12.76 -21.81 32.32
C LEU A 5 -13.92 -20.83 32.45
N ILE A 6 -14.12 -19.96 31.49
CA ILE A 6 -15.34 -19.16 31.24
C ILE A 6 -15.20 -18.71 29.79
N GLY A 7 -16.10 -18.91 28.85
CA GLY A 7 -17.50 -19.14 28.79
C GLY A 7 -17.88 -18.72 27.39
N LEU A 8 -18.43 -19.67 26.64
CA LEU A 8 -18.91 -19.57 25.25
C LEU A 8 -20.16 -18.66 25.21
N ALA A 9 -20.17 -17.62 24.39
CA ALA A 9 -21.38 -16.91 24.01
C ALA A 9 -21.51 -16.86 22.49
N LEU A 10 -22.35 -17.75 21.97
CA LEU A 10 -22.90 -17.76 20.62
C LEU A 10 -23.95 -16.64 20.53
N VAL A 11 -23.80 -15.72 19.63
CA VAL A 11 -24.89 -14.82 19.17
C VAL A 11 -25.08 -15.06 17.68
N ALA A 12 -26.12 -15.83 17.37
CA ALA A 12 -26.68 -15.96 16.04
C ALA A 12 -27.63 -14.78 15.79
N GLY A 13 -27.33 -13.95 14.80
CA GLY A 13 -28.20 -12.88 14.30
C GLY A 13 -28.54 -13.13 12.84
N LEU A 14 -29.74 -13.73 12.61
CA LEU A 14 -30.43 -13.71 11.33
C LEU A 14 -31.02 -12.33 11.12
N VAL A 15 -30.79 -11.70 9.97
CA VAL A 15 -31.70 -10.68 9.42
C VAL A 15 -31.95 -10.97 7.96
N ALA A 16 -33.23 -11.06 7.70
CA ALA A 16 -33.91 -11.47 6.51
C ALA A 16 -33.88 -10.46 5.36
N ALA A 17 -34.11 -11.01 4.19
CA ALA A 17 -34.43 -10.41 2.93
C ALA A 17 -35.68 -9.51 2.92
N CYS A 18 -35.68 -8.52 2.05
CA CYS A 18 -36.84 -7.95 1.32
C CYS A 18 -36.23 -7.19 0.15
N GLY A 19 -36.50 -7.49 -1.10
CA GLY A 19 -37.80 -7.61 -1.69
C GLY A 19 -37.98 -6.52 -2.71
N GLY A 20 -37.85 -6.84 -4.00
CA GLY A 20 -38.68 -6.56 -5.11
C GLY A 20 -38.99 -5.12 -5.51
N SER A 21 -38.72 -4.82 -6.77
CA SER A 21 -39.77 -4.32 -7.69
C SER A 21 -39.22 -4.22 -9.12
N ALA A 22 -39.76 -5.04 -9.97
CA ALA A 22 -39.72 -4.90 -11.42
C ALA A 22 -40.63 -3.76 -11.85
N ALA A 23 -40.15 -2.89 -12.70
CA ALA A 23 -40.97 -1.99 -13.49
C ALA A 23 -40.73 -2.27 -14.98
N THR A 24 -41.67 -2.96 -15.54
CA THR A 24 -41.88 -3.18 -16.98
C THR A 24 -42.38 -1.89 -17.62
N GLY A 25 -41.69 -1.36 -18.60
CA GLY A 25 -42.16 -0.28 -19.44
C GLY A 25 -41.71 -0.49 -20.87
N ALA A 26 -42.62 -0.92 -21.74
CA ALA A 26 -42.45 -1.18 -23.14
C ALA A 26 -42.54 0.12 -23.99
N PRO A 27 -42.40 0.05 -25.33
CA PRO A 27 -41.54 0.91 -26.11
C PRO A 27 -42.27 2.07 -26.76
N GLN A 28 -41.62 3.16 -27.01
CA GLN A 28 -42.11 4.21 -27.91
C GLN A 28 -41.10 4.40 -29.05
N ALA A 29 -41.55 4.07 -30.22
CA ALA A 29 -40.91 4.36 -31.48
C ALA A 29 -41.13 5.84 -31.87
N GLY A 30 -40.15 6.44 -32.49
CA GLY A 30 -40.38 7.64 -33.28
C GLY A 30 -39.26 8.64 -33.28
N GLY A 31 -38.61 8.83 -34.45
CA GLY A 31 -38.03 10.09 -34.86
C GLY A 31 -36.50 10.18 -34.89
N SER A 32 -35.90 9.78 -35.99
CA SER A 32 -34.62 10.39 -36.45
C SER A 32 -34.83 11.86 -36.80
N PRO A 33 -33.91 12.72 -36.43
CA PRO A 33 -33.19 13.47 -37.46
C PRO A 33 -31.68 13.48 -37.29
N ALA A 34 -31.06 13.66 -38.42
CA ALA A 34 -29.68 13.64 -38.79
C ALA A 34 -28.70 14.45 -37.90
N GLY A 35 -27.58 13.85 -37.63
CA GLY A 35 -26.23 14.37 -37.81
C GLY A 35 -25.80 15.68 -37.17
N VAL A 36 -25.12 15.57 -36.02
CA VAL A 36 -24.00 16.47 -35.67
C VAL A 36 -22.89 15.55 -35.11
N PRO A 37 -21.67 15.58 -35.63
CA PRO A 37 -20.58 14.85 -34.99
C PRO A 37 -20.23 15.57 -33.69
N THR A 38 -20.70 15.03 -32.59
CA THR A 38 -20.23 15.44 -31.27
C THR A 38 -18.77 14.98 -31.15
N GLN A 39 -17.86 15.91 -31.23
CA GLN A 39 -16.48 15.70 -30.83
C GLN A 39 -16.50 15.17 -29.40
N ALA A 40 -16.04 13.93 -29.23
CA ALA A 40 -15.74 13.38 -27.93
C ALA A 40 -14.70 14.31 -27.26
N ALA A 41 -15.16 15.01 -26.24
CA ALA A 41 -14.26 15.69 -25.34
C ALA A 41 -13.41 14.59 -24.67
N THR A 42 -12.19 14.42 -25.14
CA THR A 42 -11.15 13.70 -24.41
C THR A 42 -10.95 14.43 -23.11
N THR A 43 -11.55 13.91 -22.06
CA THR A 43 -11.23 14.31 -20.68
C THR A 43 -9.78 13.92 -20.46
N GLN A 44 -8.89 14.88 -20.70
CA GLN A 44 -7.49 14.75 -20.33
C GLN A 44 -7.46 14.61 -18.81
N ALA A 45 -7.08 13.44 -18.33
CA ALA A 45 -6.76 13.25 -16.92
C ALA A 45 -5.73 14.33 -16.53
N PRO A 46 -5.86 14.97 -15.35
CA PRO A 46 -4.88 15.92 -14.89
C PRO A 46 -3.51 15.24 -14.91
N ALA A 47 -2.60 15.79 -15.70
CA ALA A 47 -1.21 15.38 -15.71
C ALA A 47 -0.70 15.51 -14.28
N GLY A 48 -0.41 14.36 -13.67
CA GLY A 48 0.16 14.29 -12.33
C GLY A 48 1.40 15.20 -12.31
N ALA A 49 1.44 16.10 -11.34
CA ALA A 49 2.58 16.94 -11.10
C ALA A 49 3.81 16.04 -10.96
N ASN A 50 4.70 16.12 -11.94
CA ASN A 50 5.98 15.41 -11.91
C ASN A 50 6.75 15.96 -10.70
N PRO A 51 7.17 15.17 -9.72
CA PRO A 51 8.00 15.66 -8.63
C PRO A 51 9.36 16.03 -9.20
N THR A 52 9.58 17.33 -9.35
CA THR A 52 10.84 17.90 -9.84
C THR A 52 11.87 17.80 -8.72
N GLY A 53 12.78 16.84 -8.79
CA GLY A 53 13.83 16.77 -7.77
C GLY A 53 14.84 15.63 -7.87
N ALA A 54 14.59 14.59 -8.65
CA ALA A 54 15.58 13.51 -8.80
C ALA A 54 16.67 13.91 -9.79
N ALA A 55 17.94 13.72 -9.42
CA ALA A 55 19.06 13.85 -10.36
C ALA A 55 18.87 12.83 -11.50
N PRO A 56 19.25 13.17 -12.75
CA PRO A 56 19.15 12.25 -13.88
C PRO A 56 19.87 10.92 -13.57
N GLY A 57 19.13 9.82 -13.57
CA GLY A 57 19.65 8.48 -13.27
C GLY A 57 19.47 7.98 -11.82
N ALA A 58 18.94 8.80 -10.90
CA ALA A 58 18.55 8.33 -9.58
C ALA A 58 17.18 7.65 -9.65
N LEU A 59 17.04 6.50 -8.96
CA LEU A 59 15.76 5.84 -8.79
C LEU A 59 14.81 6.73 -7.99
N ASP A 60 13.60 6.91 -8.50
CA ASP A 60 12.55 7.66 -7.81
C ASP A 60 11.74 6.69 -6.93
N ALA A 61 11.75 6.91 -5.62
CA ALA A 61 11.03 6.08 -4.66
C ALA A 61 9.52 6.05 -4.95
N CYS A 62 8.93 7.16 -5.43
CA CYS A 62 7.51 7.22 -5.78
C CYS A 62 7.13 6.38 -7.02
N SER A 63 8.12 5.98 -7.83
CA SER A 63 7.90 5.10 -8.98
C SER A 63 7.93 3.61 -8.63
N LEU A 64 8.43 3.25 -7.44
CA LEU A 64 8.61 1.86 -7.03
C LEU A 64 7.32 1.16 -6.63
N ILE A 65 6.33 1.90 -6.15
CA ILE A 65 4.98 1.40 -5.82
C ILE A 65 3.93 2.40 -6.29
N THR A 66 2.71 1.92 -6.56
CA THR A 66 1.60 2.76 -7.02
C THR A 66 0.60 3.02 -5.89
N ALA A 67 -0.20 4.09 -6.01
CA ALA A 67 -1.27 4.39 -5.08
C ALA A 67 -2.30 3.24 -4.99
N ASP A 68 -2.60 2.56 -6.10
CA ASP A 68 -3.53 1.42 -6.13
C ASP A 68 -2.98 0.21 -5.36
N GLU A 69 -1.69 -0.08 -5.46
CA GLU A 69 -1.04 -1.15 -4.69
C GLU A 69 -1.06 -0.84 -3.20
N VAL A 70 -0.81 0.41 -2.84
CA VAL A 70 -0.88 0.88 -1.44
C VAL A 70 -2.33 0.83 -0.94
N ALA A 71 -3.31 1.27 -1.74
CA ALA A 71 -4.73 1.19 -1.40
C ALA A 71 -5.19 -0.24 -1.15
N ALA A 72 -4.70 -1.20 -1.94
CA ALA A 72 -4.99 -2.62 -1.74
C ALA A 72 -4.45 -3.16 -0.41
N VAL A 73 -3.31 -2.66 0.07
CA VAL A 73 -2.71 -3.04 1.36
C VAL A 73 -3.40 -2.36 2.53
N LEU A 74 -3.70 -1.07 2.42
CA LEU A 74 -4.35 -0.31 3.49
C LEU A 74 -5.85 -0.59 3.59
N GLY A 75 -6.47 -1.14 2.52
CA GLY A 75 -7.91 -1.41 2.46
C GLY A 75 -8.78 -0.16 2.24
N GLU A 76 -8.17 0.97 1.87
CA GLU A 76 -8.84 2.25 1.69
C GLU A 76 -8.15 3.11 0.62
N PRO A 77 -8.86 4.08 -0.01
CA PRO A 77 -8.28 4.96 -1.02
C PRO A 77 -7.10 5.76 -0.50
N VAL A 78 -6.08 5.90 -1.33
CA VAL A 78 -4.82 6.56 -1.00
C VAL A 78 -4.57 7.73 -1.96
N ALA A 79 -4.00 8.80 -1.46
CA ALA A 79 -3.51 9.89 -2.28
C ALA A 79 -2.25 9.46 -3.07
N ALA A 80 -1.93 10.18 -4.13
CA ALA A 80 -0.66 9.99 -4.84
C ALA A 80 0.52 10.13 -3.88
N GLY A 81 1.57 9.33 -4.10
CA GLY A 81 2.78 9.41 -3.30
C GLY A 81 3.44 10.78 -3.39
N VAL A 82 3.95 11.24 -2.29
CA VAL A 82 4.65 12.53 -2.18
C VAL A 82 6.05 12.33 -1.61
N VAL A 83 7.01 13.09 -2.13
CA VAL A 83 8.35 13.20 -1.55
C VAL A 83 8.25 14.14 -0.34
N PRO A 84 8.56 13.69 0.90
CA PRO A 84 8.29 14.48 2.11
C PRO A 84 9.14 15.75 2.18
N GLU A 85 10.39 15.67 1.70
CA GLU A 85 11.30 16.82 1.66
C GLU A 85 12.14 16.81 0.39
N PRO A 86 12.42 17.96 -0.22
CA PRO A 86 13.28 18.03 -1.40
C PRO A 86 14.66 17.40 -1.13
N GLY A 87 15.08 16.52 -2.05
CA GLY A 87 16.36 15.81 -1.95
C GLY A 87 16.35 14.53 -1.11
N THR A 88 15.21 14.15 -0.53
CA THR A 88 15.06 12.83 0.08
C THR A 88 14.79 11.77 -0.98
N THR A 89 15.15 10.54 -0.66
CA THR A 89 14.91 9.36 -1.51
C THR A 89 13.71 8.54 -0.98
N SER A 90 12.79 9.21 -0.30
CA SER A 90 11.58 8.63 0.28
C SER A 90 10.34 9.06 -0.48
N CYS A 91 9.33 8.20 -0.49
CA CYS A 91 7.97 8.50 -0.95
C CYS A 91 6.98 8.05 0.10
N ILE A 92 6.03 8.92 0.44
CA ILE A 92 4.99 8.64 1.44
C ILE A 92 3.63 8.66 0.75
N PHE A 93 2.84 7.63 1.01
CA PHE A 93 1.45 7.49 0.62
C PHE A 93 0.60 7.53 1.87
N VAL A 94 -0.45 8.35 1.87
CA VAL A 94 -1.32 8.53 3.04
C VAL A 94 -2.75 8.25 2.64
N ASP A 95 -3.53 7.62 3.54
CA ASP A 95 -4.96 7.45 3.31
C ASP A 95 -5.64 8.80 3.08
N SER A 96 -6.56 8.84 2.10
CA SER A 96 -7.21 10.10 1.67
C SER A 96 -8.26 10.59 2.65
N ALA A 97 -8.73 9.73 3.57
CA ALA A 97 -9.88 10.03 4.41
C ALA A 97 -9.51 10.58 5.78
N LYS A 98 -8.47 10.02 6.41
CA LYS A 98 -8.17 10.29 7.83
C LYS A 98 -6.72 10.63 8.11
N ALA A 99 -5.82 10.40 7.16
CA ALA A 99 -4.37 10.55 7.32
C ALA A 99 -3.80 9.79 8.54
N THR A 100 -4.42 8.64 8.88
CA THR A 100 -4.02 7.81 10.02
C THR A 100 -3.21 6.59 9.62
N ASN A 101 -3.35 6.17 8.36
CA ASN A 101 -2.63 5.04 7.78
C ASN A 101 -1.71 5.56 6.69
N SER A 102 -0.54 4.98 6.58
CA SER A 102 0.45 5.40 5.59
C SER A 102 1.38 4.27 5.20
N VAL A 103 1.97 4.42 4.03
CA VAL A 103 3.10 3.61 3.57
C VAL A 103 4.24 4.54 3.22
N GLU A 104 5.42 4.23 3.70
CA GLU A 104 6.65 4.88 3.28
C GLU A 104 7.52 3.86 2.55
N ILE A 105 8.04 4.25 1.39
CA ILE A 105 9.13 3.57 0.72
C ILE A 105 10.33 4.50 0.60
N SER A 106 11.51 4.02 0.97
CA SER A 106 12.72 4.83 0.98
C SER A 106 13.88 4.08 0.34
N ILE A 107 14.56 4.70 -0.62
CA ILE A 107 15.78 4.16 -1.21
C ILE A 107 16.94 4.56 -0.33
N THR A 108 17.67 3.59 0.19
CA THR A 108 18.81 3.81 1.08
C THR A 108 20.10 3.48 0.32
N SER A 109 20.95 4.47 0.12
CA SER A 109 22.27 4.29 -0.45
C SER A 109 23.33 4.30 0.64
N GLY A 110 24.33 3.41 0.54
CA GLY A 110 25.45 3.36 1.49
C GLY A 110 25.12 2.81 2.87
N VAL A 111 23.94 2.26 3.07
CA VAL A 111 23.57 1.59 4.32
C VAL A 111 24.19 0.19 4.33
N ASP A 112 24.82 -0.17 5.46
CA ASP A 112 25.32 -1.52 5.68
C ASP A 112 24.15 -2.51 5.78
N PHE A 113 23.78 -3.08 4.62
CA PHE A 113 22.73 -4.08 4.53
C PHE A 113 23.26 -5.41 5.05
N ASN A 114 22.85 -5.77 6.26
CA ASN A 114 23.26 -7.02 6.88
C ASN A 114 22.07 -7.82 7.40
N PRO A 115 21.55 -8.79 6.62
CA PRO A 115 20.42 -9.63 7.02
C PRO A 115 20.77 -10.60 8.17
N ASN A 116 22.04 -10.79 8.47
CA ASN A 116 22.52 -11.62 9.57
C ASN A 116 22.82 -10.82 10.84
N LYS A 117 22.46 -9.55 10.87
CA LYS A 117 22.60 -8.70 12.07
C LYS A 117 21.82 -9.34 13.22
N LYS A 118 22.46 -9.45 14.38
CA LYS A 118 21.80 -10.05 15.56
C LYS A 118 20.81 -9.09 16.15
N SER A 119 19.67 -9.61 16.59
CA SER A 119 18.73 -8.88 17.43
C SER A 119 19.42 -8.44 18.74
N ILE A 120 19.05 -7.26 19.21
CA ILE A 120 19.49 -6.71 20.50
C ILE A 120 18.26 -6.37 21.34
N PRO A 121 18.38 -6.13 22.63
CA PRO A 121 17.23 -5.74 23.45
C PRO A 121 16.46 -4.57 22.85
N GLY A 122 15.15 -4.74 22.63
CA GLY A 122 14.27 -3.75 22.03
C GLY A 122 14.29 -3.69 20.50
N LEU A 123 15.15 -4.49 19.82
CA LEU A 123 15.20 -4.53 18.34
C LEU A 123 15.32 -5.97 17.87
N THR A 124 14.30 -6.45 17.18
CA THR A 124 14.26 -7.80 16.60
C THR A 124 14.55 -7.72 15.11
N ILE A 125 15.43 -8.60 14.62
CA ILE A 125 15.74 -8.75 13.20
C ILE A 125 15.34 -10.14 12.77
N THR A 126 14.48 -10.22 11.75
CA THR A 126 13.95 -11.49 11.21
C THR A 126 14.23 -11.57 9.71
N PRO A 127 15.06 -12.52 9.25
CA PRO A 127 15.29 -12.72 7.81
C PRO A 127 14.00 -13.08 7.07
N VAL A 128 13.88 -12.59 5.83
CA VAL A 128 12.73 -12.82 4.96
C VAL A 128 13.20 -13.40 3.64
N SER A 129 12.49 -14.41 3.13
CA SER A 129 12.74 -15.00 1.82
C SER A 129 11.70 -14.58 0.79
N GLY A 130 12.11 -14.61 -0.50
CA GLY A 130 11.21 -14.33 -1.63
C GLY A 130 10.96 -12.84 -1.88
N VAL A 131 11.81 -11.96 -1.36
CA VAL A 131 11.78 -10.52 -1.64
C VAL A 131 13.17 -10.05 -2.01
N GLY A 132 13.33 -9.53 -3.21
CA GLY A 132 14.63 -9.12 -3.74
C GLY A 132 15.66 -10.26 -3.71
N ASP A 133 16.93 -9.92 -3.56
CA ASP A 133 18.03 -10.86 -3.40
C ASP A 133 18.26 -11.23 -1.93
N ALA A 134 17.91 -10.33 -1.03
CA ALA A 134 17.90 -10.54 0.42
C ALA A 134 16.99 -9.53 1.10
N ALA A 135 16.33 -9.95 2.17
CA ALA A 135 15.47 -9.07 2.96
C ALA A 135 15.43 -9.47 4.44
N TYR A 136 15.10 -8.51 5.29
CA TYR A 136 14.85 -8.76 6.71
C TYR A 136 13.91 -7.70 7.30
N TYR A 137 13.08 -8.12 8.24
CA TYR A 137 12.32 -7.21 9.08
C TYR A 137 13.17 -6.66 10.21
N VAL A 138 12.94 -5.39 10.53
CA VAL A 138 13.38 -4.77 11.78
C VAL A 138 12.13 -4.37 12.55
N SER A 139 11.97 -4.88 13.76
CA SER A 139 10.87 -4.52 14.66
C SER A 139 11.43 -3.85 15.92
N LEU A 140 10.86 -2.71 16.29
CA LEU A 140 11.16 -1.96 17.51
C LEU A 140 10.13 -2.21 18.62
N GLY A 141 9.31 -3.25 18.47
CA GLY A 141 8.21 -3.60 19.37
C GLY A 141 6.86 -3.52 18.65
N ALA A 142 5.78 -3.69 19.41
CA ALA A 142 4.43 -3.79 18.85
C ALA A 142 4.05 -2.58 17.99
N GLY A 143 3.65 -2.85 16.76
CA GLY A 143 3.10 -1.85 15.83
C GLY A 143 4.13 -1.01 15.06
N TYR A 144 5.43 -1.25 15.22
CA TYR A 144 6.45 -0.60 14.40
C TYR A 144 7.38 -1.63 13.78
N MET A 145 7.29 -1.75 12.47
CA MET A 145 8.07 -2.70 11.68
C MET A 145 8.52 -2.04 10.38
N THR A 146 9.65 -2.48 9.87
CA THR A 146 10.19 -2.03 8.59
C THR A 146 10.82 -3.20 7.87
N LEU A 147 10.45 -3.41 6.62
CA LEU A 147 11.08 -4.40 5.75
C LEU A 147 12.23 -3.76 4.98
N ASN A 148 13.43 -4.25 5.24
CA ASN A 148 14.64 -3.87 4.52
C ASN A 148 14.91 -4.86 3.40
N VAL A 149 15.14 -4.38 2.18
CA VAL A 149 15.32 -5.19 0.98
C VAL A 149 16.56 -4.76 0.22
N ARG A 150 17.30 -5.72 -0.32
CA ARG A 150 18.35 -5.50 -1.30
C ARG A 150 17.96 -6.16 -2.62
N LYS A 151 18.09 -5.42 -3.72
CA LYS A 151 17.91 -5.88 -5.09
C LYS A 151 19.07 -5.35 -5.95
N GLY A 152 19.95 -6.21 -6.42
CA GLY A 152 21.19 -5.80 -7.08
C GLY A 152 22.05 -4.92 -6.16
N GLN A 153 22.31 -3.71 -6.59
CA GLN A 153 23.06 -2.72 -5.82
C GLN A 153 22.14 -1.73 -5.06
N THR A 154 20.82 -1.85 -5.25
CA THR A 154 19.84 -0.98 -4.61
C THR A 154 19.40 -1.61 -3.30
N THR A 155 19.38 -0.79 -2.26
CA THR A 155 18.73 -1.11 -0.98
C THR A 155 17.57 -0.16 -0.78
N PHE A 156 16.44 -0.70 -0.34
CA PHE A 156 15.27 0.11 -0.02
C PHE A 156 14.54 -0.45 1.21
N THR A 157 13.74 0.38 1.83
CA THR A 157 12.90 0.02 2.97
C THR A 157 11.44 0.26 2.64
N VAL A 158 10.56 -0.58 3.17
CA VAL A 158 9.11 -0.38 3.15
C VAL A 158 8.61 -0.43 4.59
N SER A 159 7.85 0.58 4.98
CA SER A 159 7.17 0.65 6.28
C SER A 159 5.69 0.86 6.05
N VAL A 160 4.85 0.06 6.72
CA VAL A 160 3.40 0.19 6.71
C VAL A 160 2.93 0.59 8.09
N LEU A 161 2.25 1.74 8.17
CA LEU A 161 1.54 2.16 9.36
C LEU A 161 0.04 1.94 9.12
N LEU A 162 -0.54 0.97 9.81
CA LEU A 162 -1.95 0.64 9.72
C LEU A 162 -2.53 0.51 11.13
N LYS A 163 -3.35 1.48 11.49
CA LYS A 163 -3.91 1.57 12.84
C LYS A 163 -4.75 0.34 13.18
N GLY A 164 -4.38 -0.33 14.27
CA GLY A 164 -5.08 -1.52 14.76
C GLY A 164 -4.72 -2.83 14.04
N ALA A 165 -3.78 -2.79 13.09
CA ALA A 165 -3.27 -4.00 12.45
C ALA A 165 -2.43 -4.83 13.42
N SER A 166 -2.45 -6.14 13.21
CA SER A 166 -1.51 -7.05 13.85
C SER A 166 -0.16 -7.01 13.15
N ASP A 167 0.89 -7.48 13.82
CA ASP A 167 2.23 -7.59 13.23
C ASP A 167 2.22 -8.45 11.96
N ASP A 168 1.42 -9.54 11.92
CA ASP A 168 1.29 -10.39 10.72
C ASP A 168 0.67 -9.63 9.53
N GLN A 169 -0.31 -8.75 9.80
CA GLN A 169 -0.92 -7.92 8.75
C GLN A 169 0.08 -6.89 8.22
N LEU A 170 0.85 -6.24 9.09
CA LEU A 170 1.91 -5.31 8.71
C LEU A 170 2.96 -6.02 7.85
N GLN A 171 3.46 -7.19 8.29
CA GLN A 171 4.43 -7.99 7.54
C GLN A 171 3.92 -8.40 6.16
N ALA A 172 2.66 -8.83 6.06
CA ALA A 172 2.05 -9.20 4.79
C ALA A 172 1.96 -8.02 3.84
N GLY A 173 1.55 -6.84 4.34
CA GLY A 173 1.47 -5.60 3.58
C GLY A 173 2.83 -5.14 3.08
N GLU A 174 3.81 -5.04 3.97
CA GLU A 174 5.18 -4.65 3.63
C GLU A 174 5.80 -5.61 2.61
N LYS A 175 5.61 -6.92 2.78
CA LYS A 175 6.12 -7.92 1.84
C LYS A 175 5.48 -7.78 0.46
N THR A 176 4.18 -7.56 0.39
CA THR A 176 3.46 -7.38 -0.88
C THR A 176 4.01 -6.19 -1.66
N LEU A 177 4.15 -5.04 -1.00
CA LEU A 177 4.68 -3.82 -1.61
C LEU A 177 6.16 -3.94 -1.97
N ALA A 178 6.95 -4.60 -1.13
CA ALA A 178 8.36 -4.80 -1.38
C ALA A 178 8.64 -5.73 -2.57
N VAL A 179 7.80 -6.75 -2.80
CA VAL A 179 7.87 -7.61 -4.00
C VAL A 179 7.58 -6.79 -5.25
N ALA A 180 6.54 -5.96 -5.23
CA ALA A 180 6.20 -5.07 -6.34
C ALA A 180 7.34 -4.08 -6.65
N ALA A 181 7.89 -3.44 -5.61
CA ALA A 181 9.02 -2.51 -5.74
C ALA A 181 10.27 -3.19 -6.31
N ALA A 182 10.63 -4.38 -5.80
CA ALA A 182 11.79 -5.14 -6.29
C ALA A 182 11.66 -5.58 -7.75
N GLY A 183 10.43 -5.73 -8.25
CA GLY A 183 10.15 -6.03 -9.67
C GLY A 183 10.37 -4.84 -10.62
N ARG A 184 10.52 -3.63 -10.09
CA ARG A 184 10.73 -2.38 -10.85
C ARG A 184 12.19 -1.88 -10.79
N ILE A 185 13.03 -2.53 -10.03
CA ILE A 185 14.47 -2.33 -9.93
C ILE A 185 15.21 -3.38 -10.78
#